data_64201c214095a0eb291f39a1d541871f
#
_entry.id   64201c214095a0eb291f39a1d541871f
#
_cell.length_a   1.000
_cell.length_b   1.000
_cell.length_c   1.000
_cell.angle_alpha   90.00
_cell.angle_beta   90.00
_cell.angle_gamma   90.00
#
_symmetry.space_group_name_H-M   'P 1'
#
loop_
_entity.id
_entity.type
_entity.pdbx_description
1 polymer ?
#
loop_
_entity_poly.entity_id
_entity_poly.type
_entity_poly.pdbx_seq_one_letter_code
_entity_poly.pdbx_strand_id
1 'polypeptide(L)'
;YYTSGLLRTEQTLAALYGDVPHVQLPGLREMDFGDFEMKSYQQLKDTAAYQAWIADVEHNPCPHGESAPQVLARNRAAMDRVLAAGEDAVCVIHGGVTAGLMMTWFGGGRYDYSVKPGTGFTVTFENGRPVSYIRVPK
;
A
#
# COMPACT_ATOMS: atom_id res chain seq x y z
N TYR A 1 -15.99 4.60 -0.93
CA TYR A 1 -14.87 4.36 -1.84
C TYR A 1 -13.71 5.29 -1.52
N TYR A 2 -12.49 4.76 -1.51
CA TYR A 2 -11.28 5.50 -1.21
C TYR A 2 -10.18 5.18 -2.22
N THR A 3 -9.35 6.17 -2.54
CA THR A 3 -8.13 6.00 -3.32
C THR A 3 -6.96 6.68 -2.61
N SER A 4 -5.75 6.46 -3.09
CA SER A 4 -4.58 7.21 -2.62
C SER A 4 -4.49 8.62 -3.23
N GLY A 5 -5.29 8.91 -4.25
CA GLY A 5 -5.22 10.14 -5.04
C GLY A 5 -4.21 10.10 -6.18
N LEU A 6 -3.38 9.06 -6.28
CA LEU A 6 -2.53 8.89 -7.46
C LEU A 6 -3.36 8.50 -8.67
N LEU A 7 -3.00 9.02 -9.85
CA LEU A 7 -3.79 8.85 -11.07
C LEU A 7 -4.14 7.39 -11.35
N ARG A 8 -3.20 6.47 -11.18
CA ARG A 8 -3.44 5.04 -11.42
C ARG A 8 -4.52 4.45 -10.51
N THR A 9 -4.69 4.94 -9.28
CA THR A 9 -5.76 4.50 -8.39
C THR A 9 -7.11 5.06 -8.80
N GLU A 10 -7.14 6.30 -9.26
CA GLU A 10 -8.36 6.94 -9.79
C GLU A 10 -8.85 6.22 -11.04
N GLN A 11 -7.94 5.92 -11.96
CA GLN A 11 -8.26 5.19 -13.19
C GLN A 11 -8.76 3.77 -12.89
N THR A 12 -8.15 3.08 -11.94
CA THR A 12 -8.58 1.73 -11.55
C THR A 12 -9.95 1.76 -10.89
N LEU A 13 -10.20 2.72 -10.00
CA LEU A 13 -11.53 2.86 -9.40
C LEU A 13 -12.60 3.08 -10.46
N ALA A 14 -12.35 3.99 -11.40
CA ALA A 14 -13.28 4.28 -12.48
C ALA A 14 -13.53 3.05 -13.37
N ALA A 15 -12.49 2.27 -13.66
CA ALA A 15 -12.60 1.07 -14.48
C ALA A 15 -13.42 -0.03 -13.79
N LEU A 16 -13.31 -0.16 -12.46
CA LEU A 16 -14.01 -1.20 -11.69
C LEU A 16 -15.43 -0.81 -11.29
N TYR A 17 -15.64 0.44 -10.92
CA TYR A 17 -16.90 0.89 -10.30
C TYR A 17 -17.56 2.07 -11.01
N GLY A 18 -16.95 2.58 -12.07
CA GLY A 18 -17.47 3.77 -12.77
C GLY A 18 -17.16 5.07 -12.05
N ASP A 19 -17.89 6.11 -12.40
CA ASP A 19 -17.74 7.44 -11.80
C ASP A 19 -18.50 7.49 -10.47
N VAL A 20 -17.91 6.96 -9.41
CA VAL A 20 -18.51 6.94 -8.08
C VAL A 20 -17.92 8.05 -7.20
N PRO A 21 -18.75 8.64 -6.31
CA PRO A 21 -18.23 9.53 -5.27
C PRO A 21 -17.22 8.80 -4.39
N HIS A 22 -16.07 9.41 -4.14
CA HIS A 22 -15.00 8.78 -3.36
C HIS A 22 -14.13 9.83 -2.67
N VAL A 23 -13.33 9.35 -1.73
CA VAL A 23 -12.41 10.18 -0.94
C VAL A 23 -10.98 9.81 -1.31
N GLN A 24 -10.16 10.82 -1.57
CA GLN A 24 -8.73 10.65 -1.75
C GLN A 24 -8.03 10.76 -0.39
N LEU A 25 -7.25 9.75 -0.03
CA LEU A 25 -6.44 9.74 1.18
C LEU A 25 -4.96 9.64 0.80
N PRO A 26 -4.24 10.77 0.74
CA PRO A 26 -2.82 10.76 0.37
C PRO A 26 -1.95 9.88 1.27
N GLY A 27 -2.35 9.66 2.51
CA GLY A 27 -1.66 8.75 3.42
C GLY A 27 -1.64 7.29 2.94
N LEU A 28 -2.50 6.92 1.99
CA LEU A 28 -2.52 5.58 1.36
C LEU A 28 -1.63 5.47 0.12
N ARG A 29 -0.86 6.51 -0.21
CA ARG A 29 0.07 6.46 -1.35
C ARG A 29 1.14 5.41 -1.14
N GLU A 30 1.63 4.89 -2.28
CA GLU A 30 2.80 4.03 -2.29
C GLU A 30 4.02 4.77 -1.72
N MET A 31 5.02 4.02 -1.29
CA MET A 31 6.28 4.53 -0.78
C MET A 31 6.90 5.53 -1.77
N ASP A 32 7.37 6.65 -1.24
CA ASP A 32 8.23 7.56 -2.00
C ASP A 32 9.63 6.95 -2.06
N PHE A 33 10.01 6.46 -3.24
CA PHE A 33 11.31 5.87 -3.48
C PHE A 33 12.41 6.91 -3.76
N GLY A 34 12.09 8.20 -3.68
CA GLY A 34 13.06 9.27 -3.83
C GLY A 34 13.88 9.15 -5.12
N ASP A 35 15.20 9.11 -5.00
CA ASP A 35 16.11 9.02 -6.15
C ASP A 35 15.95 7.73 -6.97
N PHE A 36 15.28 6.72 -6.42
CA PHE A 36 15.02 5.46 -7.14
C PHE A 36 13.75 5.50 -7.99
N GLU A 37 12.96 6.58 -7.89
CA GLU A 37 11.77 6.74 -8.72
C GLU A 37 12.12 6.75 -10.21
N MET A 38 11.24 6.17 -11.02
CA MET A 38 11.36 6.12 -12.48
C MET A 38 12.61 5.38 -12.99
N LYS A 39 13.25 4.58 -12.13
CA LYS A 39 14.42 3.78 -12.50
C LYS A 39 14.10 2.29 -12.40
N SER A 40 14.59 1.52 -13.36
CA SER A 40 14.44 0.07 -13.37
C SER A 40 15.44 -0.60 -12.41
N TYR A 41 15.15 -1.84 -12.03
CA TYR A 41 16.09 -2.66 -11.28
C TYR A 41 17.47 -2.77 -11.99
N GLN A 42 17.47 -2.90 -13.32
CA GLN A 42 18.70 -2.98 -14.09
C GLN A 42 19.54 -1.70 -13.97
N GLN A 43 18.90 -0.54 -13.86
CA GLN A 43 19.59 0.74 -13.67
C GLN A 43 20.13 0.91 -12.25
N LEU A 44 19.50 0.29 -11.26
CA LEU A 44 19.78 0.50 -9.83
C LEU A 44 20.68 -0.57 -9.22
N LYS A 45 20.60 -1.81 -9.68
CA LYS A 45 21.17 -3.00 -9.00
C LYS A 45 22.64 -2.89 -8.63
N ASP A 46 23.45 -2.22 -9.44
CA ASP A 46 24.90 -2.09 -9.25
C ASP A 46 25.32 -0.75 -8.65
N THR A 47 24.36 0.11 -8.29
CA THR A 47 24.66 1.39 -7.65
C THR A 47 24.94 1.19 -6.16
N ALA A 48 25.89 1.96 -5.61
CA ALA A 48 26.20 1.91 -4.19
C ALA A 48 25.00 2.31 -3.32
N ALA A 49 24.23 3.30 -3.75
CA ALA A 49 23.05 3.77 -3.03
C ALA A 49 21.98 2.68 -2.92
N TYR A 50 21.71 1.96 -4.01
CA TYR A 50 20.74 0.88 -4.01
C TYR A 50 21.21 -0.30 -3.17
N GLN A 51 22.48 -0.69 -3.26
CA GLN A 51 23.06 -1.77 -2.47
C GLN A 51 23.02 -1.44 -0.97
N ALA A 52 23.30 -0.21 -0.59
CA ALA A 52 23.21 0.23 0.79
C ALA A 52 21.76 0.17 1.30
N TRP A 53 20.79 0.61 0.48
CA TRP A 53 19.37 0.58 0.85
C TRP A 53 18.87 -0.85 1.00
N ILE A 54 19.14 -1.73 0.02
CA ILE A 54 18.62 -3.10 0.04
C ILE A 54 19.25 -3.96 1.15
N ALA A 55 20.43 -3.57 1.67
CA ALA A 55 21.08 -4.28 2.77
C ALA A 55 20.26 -4.21 4.06
N ASP A 56 19.47 -3.14 4.26
CA ASP A 56 18.61 -2.98 5.42
C ASP A 56 17.44 -2.05 5.08
N VAL A 57 16.48 -2.58 4.33
CA VAL A 57 15.29 -1.84 3.89
C VAL A 57 14.46 -1.31 5.07
N GLU A 58 14.42 -2.06 6.17
CA GLU A 58 13.61 -1.69 7.34
C GLU A 58 14.14 -0.45 8.07
N HIS A 59 15.45 -0.18 8.00
CA HIS A 59 16.06 0.93 8.74
C HIS A 59 16.59 2.04 7.84
N ASN A 60 16.89 1.74 6.58
CA ASN A 60 17.45 2.72 5.66
C ASN A 60 16.35 3.35 4.79
N PRO A 61 16.21 4.68 4.79
CA PRO A 61 15.32 5.33 3.82
C PRO A 61 15.93 5.27 2.42
N CYS A 62 15.09 5.33 1.40
CA CYS A 62 15.55 5.64 0.05
C CYS A 62 16.17 7.05 0.06
N PRO A 63 17.27 7.28 -0.68
CA PRO A 63 17.82 8.62 -0.80
C PRO A 63 16.76 9.62 -1.26
N HIS A 64 16.53 10.67 -0.48
CA HIS A 64 15.49 11.69 -0.70
C HIS A 64 14.05 11.13 -0.74
N GLY A 65 13.84 9.96 -0.18
CA GLY A 65 12.54 9.29 -0.10
C GLY A 65 12.22 8.83 1.32
N GLU A 66 11.32 7.85 1.40
CA GLU A 66 10.83 7.32 2.66
C GLU A 66 11.55 6.02 3.06
N SER A 67 11.52 5.72 4.37
CA SER A 67 11.82 4.39 4.89
C SER A 67 10.54 3.54 4.97
N ALA A 68 10.68 2.22 5.07
CA ALA A 68 9.55 1.31 5.24
C ALA A 68 8.70 1.63 6.50
N PRO A 69 9.29 1.89 7.68
CA PRO A 69 8.51 2.29 8.87
C PRO A 69 7.73 3.59 8.68
N GLN A 70 8.29 4.59 7.99
CA GLN A 70 7.61 5.86 7.72
C GLN A 70 6.37 5.65 6.86
N VAL A 71 6.50 4.86 5.78
CA VAL A 71 5.38 4.53 4.90
C VAL A 71 4.29 3.80 5.68
N LEU A 72 4.66 2.78 6.45
CA LEU A 72 3.71 1.99 7.21
C LEU A 72 2.95 2.86 8.23
N ALA A 73 3.65 3.76 8.91
CA ALA A 73 3.03 4.64 9.89
C ALA A 73 1.94 5.53 9.25
N ARG A 74 2.24 6.16 8.10
CA ARG A 74 1.23 7.01 7.44
C ARG A 74 0.10 6.20 6.78
N ASN A 75 0.40 5.00 6.26
CA ASN A 75 -0.64 4.12 5.71
C ASN A 75 -1.59 3.66 6.83
N ARG A 76 -1.07 3.30 7.99
CA ARG A 76 -1.89 2.91 9.14
C ARG A 76 -2.77 4.04 9.63
N ALA A 77 -2.22 5.24 9.76
CA ALA A 77 -2.99 6.41 10.18
C ALA A 77 -4.14 6.70 9.22
N ALA A 78 -3.90 6.63 7.91
CA ALA A 78 -4.95 6.81 6.90
C ALA A 78 -6.00 5.69 6.97
N MET A 79 -5.57 4.44 7.13
CA MET A 79 -6.50 3.30 7.23
C MET A 79 -7.33 3.36 8.50
N ASP A 80 -6.79 3.85 9.62
CA ASP A 80 -7.54 4.05 10.86
C ASP A 80 -8.72 5.02 10.63
N ARG A 81 -8.55 6.03 9.79
CA ARG A 81 -9.65 6.94 9.42
C ARG A 81 -10.74 6.21 8.63
N VAL A 82 -10.37 5.31 7.73
CA VAL A 82 -11.33 4.49 6.98
C VAL A 82 -12.12 3.60 7.94
N LEU A 83 -11.42 2.93 8.83
CA LEU A 83 -12.05 2.01 9.80
C LEU A 83 -12.92 2.74 10.82
N ALA A 84 -12.54 3.97 11.21
CA ALA A 84 -13.31 4.77 12.16
C ALA A 84 -14.69 5.16 11.63
N ALA A 85 -14.90 5.18 10.32
CA ALA A 85 -16.20 5.44 9.71
C ALA A 85 -17.23 4.34 10.01
N GLY A 86 -16.77 3.12 10.35
CA GLY A 86 -17.67 2.01 10.74
C GLY A 86 -18.52 1.46 9.61
N GLU A 87 -18.15 1.73 8.36
CA GLU A 87 -18.89 1.31 7.16
C GLU A 87 -18.02 0.40 6.30
N ASP A 88 -18.66 -0.39 5.46
CA ASP A 88 -17.95 -1.15 4.43
C ASP A 88 -17.26 -0.17 3.49
N ALA A 89 -16.04 -0.51 3.11
CA ALA A 89 -15.22 0.36 2.28
C ALA A 89 -14.50 -0.41 1.18
N VAL A 90 -14.31 0.24 0.06
CA VAL A 90 -13.42 -0.22 -1.02
C VAL A 90 -12.26 0.76 -1.08
N CYS A 91 -11.04 0.25 -0.96
CA CYS A 91 -9.83 1.04 -1.04
C CYS A 91 -9.02 0.58 -2.26
N VAL A 92 -8.87 1.45 -3.24
CA VAL A 92 -8.00 1.21 -4.41
C VAL A 92 -6.67 1.86 -4.12
N ILE A 93 -5.68 1.02 -3.84
CA ILE A 93 -4.38 1.44 -3.33
C ILE A 93 -3.23 0.74 -4.07
N HIS A 94 -2.17 0.40 -3.40
CA HIS A 94 -0.94 -0.07 -4.02
C HIS A 94 -0.47 -1.39 -3.39
N GLY A 95 0.29 -2.17 -4.14
CA GLY A 95 0.76 -3.48 -3.69
C GLY A 95 1.58 -3.43 -2.41
N GLY A 96 2.52 -2.49 -2.29
CA GLY A 96 3.33 -2.33 -1.10
C GLY A 96 2.52 -1.89 0.13
N VAL A 97 1.56 -1.00 -0.07
CA VAL A 97 0.64 -0.55 0.97
C VAL A 97 -0.22 -1.71 1.46
N THR A 98 -0.81 -2.46 0.53
CA THR A 98 -1.62 -3.64 0.83
C THR A 98 -0.82 -4.66 1.66
N ALA A 99 0.38 -5.02 1.20
CA ALA A 99 1.22 -5.98 1.89
C ALA A 99 1.58 -5.52 3.31
N GLY A 100 1.96 -4.26 3.47
CA GLY A 100 2.30 -3.70 4.78
C GLY A 100 1.14 -3.73 5.78
N LEU A 101 -0.06 -3.36 5.33
CA LEU A 101 -1.26 -3.41 6.15
C LEU A 101 -1.63 -4.85 6.53
N MET A 102 -1.60 -5.77 5.57
CA MET A 102 -1.91 -7.17 5.81
C MET A 102 -0.94 -7.81 6.81
N MET A 103 0.37 -7.53 6.70
CA MET A 103 1.36 -7.96 7.67
C MET A 103 1.04 -7.44 9.08
N THR A 104 0.63 -6.20 9.17
CA THR A 104 0.28 -5.57 10.45
C THR A 104 -0.92 -6.27 11.10
N TRP A 105 -1.92 -6.63 10.29
CA TRP A 105 -3.17 -7.21 10.79
C TRP A 105 -3.08 -8.71 11.07
N PHE A 106 -2.32 -9.46 10.28
CA PHE A 106 -2.34 -10.92 10.30
C PHE A 106 -0.97 -11.56 10.52
N GLY A 107 0.10 -10.77 10.60
CA GLY A 107 1.46 -11.31 10.73
C GLY A 107 1.99 -11.88 9.42
N GLY A 108 3.09 -12.60 9.50
CA GLY A 108 3.74 -13.16 8.31
C GLY A 108 4.69 -12.19 7.63
N GLY A 109 5.13 -12.54 6.43
CA GLY A 109 6.05 -11.76 5.62
C GLY A 109 5.34 -10.97 4.53
N ARG A 110 6.02 -9.95 4.03
CA ARG A 110 5.49 -9.07 2.97
C ARG A 110 5.11 -9.85 1.71
N TYR A 111 5.90 -10.87 1.35
CA TYR A 111 5.66 -11.67 0.15
C TYR A 111 4.41 -12.58 0.27
N ASP A 112 3.97 -12.88 1.49
CA ASP A 112 2.74 -13.65 1.70
C ASP A 112 1.50 -12.92 1.19
N TYR A 113 1.59 -11.59 1.08
CA TYR A 113 0.49 -10.72 0.68
C TYR A 113 0.76 -10.00 -0.65
N SER A 114 1.66 -10.51 -1.46
CA SER A 114 1.89 -9.98 -2.80
C SER A 114 0.63 -10.06 -3.65
N VAL A 115 0.32 -8.99 -4.36
CA VAL A 115 -0.85 -8.89 -5.22
C VAL A 115 -0.43 -8.48 -6.63
N LYS A 116 -1.15 -8.99 -7.62
CA LYS A 116 -1.04 -8.53 -9.01
C LYS A 116 -1.97 -7.33 -9.21
N PRO A 117 -1.72 -6.48 -10.21
CA PRO A 117 -2.66 -5.40 -10.56
C PRO A 117 -4.08 -5.93 -10.74
N GLY A 118 -5.06 -5.22 -10.21
CA GLY A 118 -6.46 -5.61 -10.27
C GLY A 118 -6.88 -6.69 -9.27
N THR A 119 -6.00 -7.09 -8.37
CA THR A 119 -6.30 -8.07 -7.32
C THR A 119 -6.04 -7.47 -5.93
N GLY A 120 -6.51 -8.14 -4.90
CA GLY A 120 -6.33 -7.68 -3.53
C GLY A 120 -6.94 -8.61 -2.49
N PHE A 121 -7.48 -8.03 -1.44
CA PHE A 121 -8.06 -8.77 -0.33
C PHE A 121 -9.38 -8.14 0.11
N THR A 122 -10.33 -8.98 0.49
CA THR A 122 -11.44 -8.55 1.33
C THR A 122 -11.10 -8.93 2.76
N VAL A 123 -11.09 -7.94 3.64
CA VAL A 123 -10.77 -8.13 5.06
C VAL A 123 -12.01 -7.87 5.87
N THR A 124 -12.34 -8.80 6.77
CA THR A 124 -13.45 -8.65 7.70
C THR A 124 -12.95 -8.14 9.03
N PHE A 125 -13.60 -7.05 9.51
CA PHE A 125 -13.32 -6.45 10.81
C PHE A 125 -14.54 -6.65 11.72
N GLU A 126 -14.29 -6.95 12.98
CA GLU A 126 -15.30 -7.01 14.04
C GLU A 126 -14.83 -6.17 15.21
N ASN A 127 -15.66 -5.21 15.62
CA ASN A 127 -15.33 -4.27 16.70
C ASN A 127 -13.97 -3.58 16.48
N GLY A 128 -13.70 -3.18 15.23
CA GLY A 128 -12.47 -2.50 14.84
C GLY A 128 -11.25 -3.41 14.76
N ARG A 129 -11.40 -4.71 14.87
CA ARG A 129 -10.29 -5.69 14.82
C ARG A 129 -10.38 -6.56 13.56
N PRO A 130 -9.26 -6.80 12.86
CA PRO A 130 -9.25 -7.71 11.72
C PRO A 130 -9.42 -9.15 12.21
N VAL A 131 -10.36 -9.88 11.60
CA VAL A 131 -10.67 -11.27 12.02
C VAL A 131 -10.41 -12.30 10.94
N SER A 132 -10.54 -11.94 9.67
CA SER A 132 -10.30 -12.85 8.54
C SER A 132 -10.12 -12.09 7.24
N TYR A 133 -9.58 -12.78 6.25
CA TYR A 133 -9.45 -12.23 4.90
C TYR A 133 -9.58 -13.32 3.84
N ILE A 134 -9.93 -12.89 2.63
CA ILE A 134 -9.90 -13.73 1.42
C ILE A 134 -9.22 -12.94 0.30
N ARG A 135 -8.59 -13.64 -0.62
CA ARG A 135 -8.06 -13.03 -1.84
C ARG A 135 -9.17 -12.77 -2.85
N VAL A 136 -9.09 -11.65 -3.55
CA VAL A 136 -10.05 -11.28 -4.60
C VAL A 136 -9.32 -10.87 -5.88
N PRO A 137 -9.84 -11.21 -7.06
CA PRO A 137 -10.88 -12.22 -7.26
C PRO A 137 -10.39 -13.60 -6.85
N LYS A 138 -11.30 -14.48 -6.61
CA LYS A 138 -10.99 -15.87 -6.22
C LYS A 138 -10.36 -16.64 -7.39
#